data_d626a52a09a11e89f0eff44394f36ad2
#
_entry.id   d626a52a09a11e89f0eff44394f36ad2
#
_cell.length_a   1.000
_cell.length_b   1.000
_cell.length_c   1.000
_cell.angle_alpha   90.00
_cell.angle_beta   90.00
_cell.angle_gamma   90.00
#
_symmetry.space_group_name_H-M   'P 1'
#
loop_
_entity.id
_entity.type
_entity.pdbx_description
1 polymer ?
#
loop_
_entity_poly.entity_id
_entity_poly.type
_entity_poly.pdbx_seq_one_letter_code
_entity_poly.pdbx_strand_id
1 'polypeptide(L)'
;YCEEYGLTEGTFAEEDANLYSKLNQRPQFAIQKKHNWLIIKDKYAFAGTANNYFFQDLWAARLILRSKVKKHFDIGSRLDGFIAHLLAADIDVTMIDVREFPEKIEHLNTIVDDATNLNGIPDESIESMSALCSLEHFGLGRYGDPIDPEACFKCFKQIQKKLKKGGRLYISVPVGMERVEFNAHRIFYADTIVKCFNLLNLKEYSCVAENGKREIEYNVDIHKYDDDPYSGRCGLFYFAK
;
A
#
# COMPACT_ATOMS: atom_id res chain seq x y z
N TYR A 1 23.85 -4.14 -15.23
CA TYR A 1 23.87 -2.93 -16.06
C TYR A 1 25.30 -2.42 -16.32
N CYS A 2 26.15 -2.27 -15.30
CA CYS A 2 27.54 -1.83 -15.52
C CYS A 2 28.37 -2.90 -16.26
N GLU A 3 28.18 -4.17 -15.98
CA GLU A 3 28.84 -5.30 -16.68
C GLU A 3 28.44 -5.42 -18.15
N GLU A 4 27.19 -5.08 -18.50
CA GLU A 4 26.64 -5.16 -19.85
C GLU A 4 27.29 -4.11 -20.81
N TYR A 5 27.84 -3.03 -20.25
CA TYR A 5 28.51 -1.96 -20.99
C TYR A 5 30.02 -1.91 -20.75
N GLY A 6 30.62 -2.90 -20.06
CA GLY A 6 32.06 -2.98 -19.82
C GLY A 6 32.62 -1.87 -18.93
N LEU A 7 31.77 -1.21 -18.13
CA LEU A 7 32.13 -0.13 -17.22
C LEU A 7 32.45 -0.69 -15.85
N THR A 8 33.67 -0.51 -15.37
CA THR A 8 34.01 -0.77 -13.97
C THR A 8 33.42 0.31 -13.08
N GLU A 9 32.88 -0.07 -11.90
CA GLU A 9 32.41 0.87 -10.91
C GLU A 9 33.51 1.91 -10.59
N GLY A 10 33.30 3.17 -11.00
CA GLY A 10 34.22 4.27 -10.71
C GLY A 10 34.76 5.02 -11.91
N THR A 11 34.99 4.38 -13.05
CA THR A 11 35.62 5.05 -14.22
C THR A 11 34.81 6.23 -14.77
N PHE A 12 33.48 6.06 -14.93
CA PHE A 12 32.64 7.17 -15.41
C PHE A 12 32.46 8.29 -14.37
N ALA A 13 32.54 7.99 -13.06
CA ALA A 13 32.44 9.02 -12.03
C ALA A 13 33.69 9.93 -12.02
N GLU A 14 34.86 9.40 -12.31
CA GLU A 14 36.09 10.19 -12.49
C GLU A 14 36.01 11.04 -13.75
N GLU A 15 35.57 10.49 -14.87
CA GLU A 15 35.37 11.22 -16.12
C GLU A 15 34.37 12.37 -15.94
N ASP A 16 33.22 12.11 -15.32
CA ASP A 16 32.20 13.12 -15.02
C ASP A 16 32.75 14.20 -14.07
N ALA A 17 33.50 13.83 -13.03
CA ALA A 17 34.12 14.78 -12.11
C ALA A 17 35.18 15.67 -12.80
N ASN A 18 35.96 15.09 -13.68
CA ASN A 18 36.93 15.83 -14.47
C ASN A 18 36.25 16.80 -15.43
N LEU A 19 35.22 16.37 -16.13
CA LEU A 19 34.42 17.21 -17.00
C LEU A 19 33.74 18.34 -16.23
N TYR A 20 33.08 18.00 -15.10
CA TYR A 20 32.46 18.99 -14.22
C TYR A 20 33.47 20.06 -13.77
N SER A 21 34.66 19.64 -13.35
CA SER A 21 35.70 20.56 -12.87
C SER A 21 36.19 21.52 -13.98
N LYS A 22 36.24 21.04 -15.22
CA LYS A 22 36.62 21.88 -16.40
C LYS A 22 35.51 22.88 -16.75
N LEU A 23 34.24 22.49 -16.59
CA LEU A 23 33.11 23.32 -16.97
C LEU A 23 32.65 24.26 -15.84
N ASN A 24 33.01 23.96 -14.59
CA ASN A 24 32.58 24.74 -13.44
C ASN A 24 33.18 26.14 -13.40
N GLN A 25 32.35 27.16 -13.54
CA GLN A 25 32.73 28.57 -13.45
C GLN A 25 32.43 29.18 -12.06
N ARG A 26 31.98 28.37 -11.09
CA ARG A 26 31.58 28.84 -9.78
C ARG A 26 32.48 28.24 -8.70
N PRO A 27 33.44 29.01 -8.15
CA PRO A 27 34.42 28.49 -7.18
C PRO A 27 33.79 27.84 -5.93
N GLN A 28 32.64 28.36 -5.49
CA GLN A 28 31.93 27.80 -4.33
C GLN A 28 31.38 26.37 -4.54
N PHE A 29 31.25 25.93 -5.79
CA PHE A 29 30.83 24.58 -6.16
C PHE A 29 31.99 23.71 -6.71
N ALA A 30 33.24 24.10 -6.46
CA ALA A 30 34.35 23.24 -6.78
C ALA A 30 34.29 21.91 -6.04
N ILE A 31 34.57 20.81 -6.72
CA ILE A 31 34.61 19.48 -6.11
C ILE A 31 35.66 19.44 -5.01
N GLN A 32 35.27 19.04 -3.83
CA GLN A 32 36.15 18.79 -2.70
C GLN A 32 36.02 17.33 -2.25
N LYS A 33 37.13 16.60 -2.26
CA LYS A 33 37.16 15.17 -1.94
C LYS A 33 36.46 14.80 -0.62
N LYS A 34 36.55 15.66 0.40
CA LYS A 34 35.92 15.47 1.70
C LYS A 34 34.38 15.52 1.69
N HIS A 35 33.79 16.06 0.61
CA HIS A 35 32.35 16.18 0.43
C HIS A 35 31.79 15.22 -0.64
N ASN A 36 32.65 14.37 -1.20
CA ASN A 36 32.17 13.44 -2.22
C ASN A 36 31.18 12.42 -1.63
N TRP A 37 30.04 12.35 -2.28
CA TRP A 37 29.04 11.31 -2.07
C TRP A 37 28.68 10.76 -3.44
N LEU A 38 29.30 9.66 -3.83
CA LEU A 38 29.17 9.11 -5.17
C LEU A 38 27.93 8.21 -5.27
N ILE A 39 27.02 8.58 -6.14
CA ILE A 39 25.84 7.78 -6.52
C ILE A 39 26.09 7.30 -7.96
N ILE A 40 26.46 6.03 -8.10
CA ILE A 40 26.87 5.46 -9.39
C ILE A 40 25.80 4.63 -10.08
N LYS A 41 24.82 4.12 -9.31
CA LYS A 41 23.79 3.21 -9.84
C LYS A 41 22.70 3.93 -10.65
N ASP A 42 22.53 5.24 -10.47
CA ASP A 42 21.38 5.99 -11.01
C ASP A 42 21.59 6.46 -12.45
N LYS A 43 22.85 6.54 -12.92
CA LYS A 43 23.19 7.11 -14.24
C LYS A 43 22.46 6.45 -15.41
N TYR A 44 22.25 5.14 -15.31
CA TYR A 44 21.56 4.33 -16.32
C TYR A 44 20.29 3.68 -15.81
N ALA A 45 19.84 4.04 -14.61
CA ALA A 45 18.61 3.53 -14.03
C ALA A 45 17.38 4.21 -14.65
N PHE A 46 16.24 3.54 -14.56
CA PHE A 46 14.97 4.19 -14.84
C PHE A 46 14.69 5.29 -13.80
N ALA A 47 13.98 6.33 -14.20
CA ALA A 47 13.58 7.43 -13.30
C ALA A 47 12.73 6.97 -12.11
N GLY A 48 12.20 5.77 -12.17
CA GLY A 48 11.45 5.10 -11.14
C GLY A 48 10.58 4.00 -11.75
N THR A 49 10.08 3.10 -10.91
CA THR A 49 9.14 2.05 -11.30
C THR A 49 7.94 2.06 -10.37
N ALA A 50 6.75 2.03 -10.94
CA ALA A 50 5.53 1.84 -10.16
C ALA A 50 5.43 0.39 -9.68
N ASN A 51 5.25 0.19 -8.38
CA ASN A 51 4.98 -1.11 -7.77
C ASN A 51 3.48 -1.28 -7.47
N ASN A 52 3.07 -2.40 -6.88
CA ASN A 52 1.68 -2.65 -6.53
C ASN A 52 1.09 -1.56 -5.63
N TYR A 53 1.87 -1.06 -4.66
CA TYR A 53 1.43 0.00 -3.75
C TYR A 53 1.11 1.31 -4.48
N PHE A 54 1.92 1.70 -5.48
CA PHE A 54 1.66 2.90 -6.27
C PHE A 54 0.30 2.85 -6.97
N PHE A 55 -0.05 1.71 -7.59
CA PHE A 55 -1.32 1.54 -8.27
C PHE A 55 -2.49 1.44 -7.29
N GLN A 56 -2.34 0.65 -6.23
CA GLN A 56 -3.30 0.49 -5.15
C GLN A 56 -3.67 1.83 -4.50
N ASP A 57 -2.65 2.61 -4.13
CA ASP A 57 -2.81 3.89 -3.45
C ASP A 57 -3.59 4.89 -4.31
N LEU A 58 -3.22 5.00 -5.60
CA LEU A 58 -3.95 5.83 -6.54
C LEU A 58 -5.39 5.37 -6.77
N TRP A 59 -5.62 4.05 -6.86
CA TRP A 59 -6.96 3.49 -7.02
C TRP A 59 -7.85 3.86 -5.83
N ALA A 60 -7.40 3.55 -4.62
CA ALA A 60 -8.16 3.82 -3.41
C ALA A 60 -8.39 5.33 -3.20
N ALA A 61 -7.34 6.14 -3.30
CA ALA A 61 -7.44 7.58 -3.14
C ALA A 61 -8.44 8.20 -4.13
N ARG A 62 -8.42 7.82 -5.42
CA ARG A 62 -9.37 8.31 -6.43
C ARG A 62 -10.81 7.99 -6.07
N LEU A 63 -11.10 6.78 -5.59
CA LEU A 63 -12.45 6.39 -5.19
C LEU A 63 -12.92 7.17 -3.96
N ILE A 64 -12.05 7.32 -2.96
CA ILE A 64 -12.34 8.07 -1.73
C ILE A 64 -12.59 9.54 -2.06
N LEU A 65 -11.73 10.19 -2.85
CA LEU A 65 -11.90 11.59 -3.24
C LEU A 65 -13.22 11.81 -4.01
N ARG A 66 -13.54 10.92 -4.95
CA ARG A 66 -14.82 10.99 -5.70
C ARG A 66 -16.03 10.84 -4.81
N SER A 67 -15.91 10.14 -3.69
CA SER A 67 -17.00 9.98 -2.72
C SER A 67 -17.28 11.24 -1.90
N LYS A 68 -16.38 12.25 -1.92
CA LYS A 68 -16.48 13.54 -1.24
C LYS A 68 -16.58 13.43 0.30
N VAL A 69 -16.17 12.33 0.88
CA VAL A 69 -16.09 12.16 2.34
C VAL A 69 -15.07 13.14 2.93
N LYS A 70 -15.30 13.55 4.17
CA LYS A 70 -14.40 14.45 4.90
C LYS A 70 -13.60 13.71 5.98
N LYS A 71 -14.04 12.52 6.35
CA LYS A 71 -13.38 11.66 7.34
C LYS A 71 -13.19 10.26 6.78
N HIS A 72 -12.03 9.70 7.00
CA HIS A 72 -11.67 8.36 6.54
C HIS A 72 -10.96 7.59 7.65
N PHE A 73 -11.30 6.32 7.82
CA PHE A 73 -10.60 5.41 8.71
C PHE A 73 -9.73 4.45 7.89
N ASP A 74 -8.53 4.20 8.37
CA ASP A 74 -7.62 3.26 7.71
C ASP A 74 -7.08 2.23 8.69
N ILE A 75 -7.01 0.97 8.29
CA ILE A 75 -6.50 -0.13 9.12
C ILE A 75 -5.15 -0.61 8.57
N GLY A 76 -4.08 -0.34 9.33
CA GLY A 76 -2.77 -0.95 9.15
C GLY A 76 -1.97 -0.50 7.93
N SER A 77 -2.36 0.59 7.24
CA SER A 77 -1.53 1.14 6.17
C SER A 77 -0.25 1.76 6.72
N ARG A 78 0.79 1.73 5.91
CA ARG A 78 2.00 2.50 6.18
C ARG A 78 1.72 4.00 6.01
N LEU A 79 2.39 4.81 6.82
CA LEU A 79 2.36 6.25 6.63
C LEU A 79 3.26 6.65 5.45
N ASP A 80 2.74 6.51 4.24
CA ASP A 80 3.41 6.93 3.01
C ASP A 80 2.38 7.34 1.93
N GLY A 81 2.53 6.88 0.68
CA GLY A 81 1.79 7.37 -0.47
C GLY A 81 0.28 7.50 -0.31
N PHE A 82 -0.40 6.44 0.13
CA PHE A 82 -1.87 6.45 0.25
C PHE A 82 -2.37 7.52 1.23
N ILE A 83 -1.84 7.49 2.46
CA ILE A 83 -2.24 8.44 3.51
C ILE A 83 -1.93 9.88 3.09
N ALA A 84 -0.75 10.11 2.49
CA ALA A 84 -0.37 11.43 2.00
C ALA A 84 -1.36 11.98 0.94
N HIS A 85 -1.91 11.13 0.06
CA HIS A 85 -2.91 11.55 -0.92
C HIS A 85 -4.21 12.04 -0.26
N LEU A 86 -4.65 11.40 0.83
CA LEU A 86 -5.85 11.79 1.55
C LEU A 86 -5.66 13.09 2.33
N LEU A 87 -4.53 13.21 3.04
CA LEU A 87 -4.19 14.41 3.80
C LEU A 87 -4.04 15.63 2.88
N ALA A 88 -3.39 15.47 1.71
CA ALA A 88 -3.26 16.53 0.70
C ALA A 88 -4.60 16.98 0.11
N ALA A 89 -5.66 16.22 0.29
CA ALA A 89 -7.03 16.54 -0.12
C ALA A 89 -7.92 17.03 1.05
N ASP A 90 -7.33 17.45 2.17
CA ASP A 90 -8.02 17.91 3.38
C ASP A 90 -9.05 16.89 3.91
N ILE A 91 -8.72 15.62 3.87
CA ILE A 91 -9.50 14.54 4.49
C ILE A 91 -8.91 14.25 5.86
N ASP A 92 -9.73 14.32 6.91
CA ASP A 92 -9.35 13.87 8.25
C ASP A 92 -9.20 12.34 8.25
N VAL A 93 -7.99 11.84 8.41
CA VAL A 93 -7.69 10.41 8.44
C VAL A 93 -7.50 9.95 9.88
N THR A 94 -8.11 8.82 10.22
CA THR A 94 -7.86 8.09 11.47
C THR A 94 -7.23 6.75 11.13
N MET A 95 -5.93 6.61 11.41
CA MET A 95 -5.21 5.34 11.25
C MET A 95 -5.36 4.47 12.51
N ILE A 96 -5.61 3.19 12.31
CA ILE A 96 -5.69 2.17 13.35
C ILE A 96 -4.54 1.18 13.10
N ASP A 97 -3.61 1.07 14.03
CA ASP A 97 -2.49 0.12 13.97
C ASP A 97 -2.15 -0.35 15.38
N VAL A 98 -1.59 -1.55 15.51
CA VAL A 98 -1.10 -2.07 16.80
C VAL A 98 0.19 -1.38 17.26
N ARG A 99 0.86 -0.65 16.37
CA ARG A 99 2.10 0.10 16.61
C ARG A 99 1.79 1.57 16.81
N GLU A 100 2.60 2.21 17.64
CA GLU A 100 2.54 3.66 17.84
C GLU A 100 3.09 4.41 16.63
N PHE A 101 2.52 5.60 16.40
CA PHE A 101 3.00 6.57 15.46
C PHE A 101 3.30 7.88 16.20
N PRO A 102 4.59 8.24 16.40
CA PRO A 102 4.97 9.32 17.31
C PRO A 102 4.83 10.72 16.70
N GLU A 103 4.78 10.86 15.39
CA GLU A 103 4.74 12.16 14.72
C GLU A 103 3.33 12.74 14.76
N LYS A 104 3.27 14.08 14.87
CA LYS A 104 2.01 14.85 14.76
C LYS A 104 1.91 15.43 13.36
N ILE A 105 0.89 15.03 12.64
CA ILE A 105 0.60 15.51 11.29
C ILE A 105 -0.81 16.10 11.28
N GLU A 106 -0.97 17.23 10.63
CA GLU A 106 -2.29 17.89 10.46
C GLU A 106 -3.25 16.94 9.73
N HIS A 107 -4.51 16.91 10.17
CA HIS A 107 -5.56 16.02 9.68
C HIS A 107 -5.31 14.50 9.89
N LEU A 108 -4.24 14.11 10.59
CA LEU A 108 -3.98 12.72 10.93
C LEU A 108 -4.23 12.45 12.40
N ASN A 109 -5.13 11.51 12.70
CA ASN A 109 -5.35 10.92 14.00
C ASN A 109 -4.87 9.47 14.00
N THR A 110 -4.41 8.99 15.15
CA THR A 110 -3.98 7.60 15.31
C THR A 110 -4.68 6.95 16.49
N ILE A 111 -5.06 5.70 16.31
CA ILE A 111 -5.61 4.84 17.37
C ILE A 111 -4.71 3.61 17.42
N VAL A 112 -4.02 3.43 18.55
CA VAL A 112 -3.27 2.19 18.81
C VAL A 112 -4.27 1.17 19.36
N ASP A 113 -4.69 0.25 18.51
CA ASP A 113 -5.69 -0.77 18.86
C ASP A 113 -5.53 -2.01 17.97
N ASP A 114 -6.02 -3.14 18.47
CA ASP A 114 -6.17 -4.36 17.70
C ASP A 114 -7.48 -4.32 16.90
N ALA A 115 -7.35 -4.17 15.59
CA ALA A 115 -8.50 -4.09 14.68
C ALA A 115 -9.38 -5.35 14.65
N THR A 116 -8.99 -6.44 15.29
CA THR A 116 -9.84 -7.62 15.50
C THR A 116 -11.01 -7.33 16.45
N ASN A 117 -10.94 -6.27 17.23
CA ASN A 117 -11.94 -5.90 18.24
C ASN A 117 -12.65 -4.58 17.94
N LEU A 118 -11.92 -3.50 17.65
CA LEU A 118 -12.43 -2.14 17.38
C LEU A 118 -13.47 -1.65 18.42
N ASN A 119 -13.27 -2.01 19.71
CA ASN A 119 -14.24 -1.73 20.76
C ASN A 119 -14.42 -0.23 21.05
N GLY A 120 -13.38 0.58 20.80
CA GLY A 120 -13.43 2.04 20.96
C GLY A 120 -14.24 2.77 19.88
N ILE A 121 -14.68 2.07 18.83
CA ILE A 121 -15.42 2.66 17.70
C ILE A 121 -16.88 2.17 17.78
N PRO A 122 -17.88 3.08 17.80
CA PRO A 122 -19.28 2.68 17.79
C PRO A 122 -19.66 1.90 16.53
N ASP A 123 -20.59 0.96 16.66
CA ASP A 123 -21.15 0.25 15.52
C ASP A 123 -21.90 1.23 14.58
N GLU A 124 -21.89 0.95 13.29
CA GLU A 124 -22.57 1.74 12.26
C GLU A 124 -22.21 3.24 12.25
N SER A 125 -20.97 3.59 12.65
CA SER A 125 -20.52 4.97 12.76
C SER A 125 -19.63 5.44 11.61
N ILE A 126 -18.98 4.50 10.89
CA ILE A 126 -17.97 4.83 9.89
C ILE A 126 -18.57 4.94 8.50
N GLU A 127 -18.30 6.05 7.82
CA GLU A 127 -18.72 6.31 6.44
C GLU A 127 -17.76 5.78 5.39
N SER A 128 -16.47 5.85 5.68
CA SER A 128 -15.40 5.50 4.72
C SER A 128 -14.26 4.82 5.46
N MET A 129 -13.91 3.63 5.04
CA MET A 129 -12.83 2.85 5.63
C MET A 129 -11.99 2.17 4.57
N SER A 130 -10.69 2.03 4.83
CA SER A 130 -9.77 1.22 4.04
C SER A 130 -8.97 0.25 4.89
N ALA A 131 -8.46 -0.78 4.21
CA ALA A 131 -7.44 -1.70 4.72
C ALA A 131 -6.65 -2.21 3.50
N LEU A 132 -5.52 -1.55 3.21
CA LEU A 132 -4.78 -1.77 1.98
C LEU A 132 -3.52 -2.59 2.26
N CYS A 133 -3.47 -3.83 1.77
CA CYS A 133 -2.39 -4.80 2.00
C CYS A 133 -1.97 -4.86 3.48
N SER A 134 -2.95 -5.02 4.37
CA SER A 134 -2.75 -5.10 5.82
C SER A 134 -3.39 -6.35 6.43
N LEU A 135 -4.63 -6.67 6.05
CA LEU A 135 -5.44 -7.73 6.68
C LEU A 135 -4.87 -9.14 6.49
N GLU A 136 -4.16 -9.38 5.40
CA GLU A 136 -3.49 -10.65 5.09
C GLU A 136 -2.41 -11.03 6.09
N HIS A 137 -1.93 -10.07 6.86
CA HIS A 137 -0.86 -10.27 7.86
C HIS A 137 -1.40 -10.63 9.24
N PHE A 138 -2.66 -10.33 9.54
CA PHE A 138 -3.21 -10.43 10.89
C PHE A 138 -3.14 -11.83 11.46
N GLY A 139 -2.66 -11.95 12.71
CA GLY A 139 -2.52 -13.20 13.44
C GLY A 139 -1.34 -14.07 12.99
N LEU A 140 -0.37 -13.51 12.23
CA LEU A 140 0.85 -14.20 11.84
C LEU A 140 2.07 -13.85 12.71
N GLY A 141 1.92 -12.92 13.66
CA GLY A 141 2.98 -12.47 14.54
C GLY A 141 4.03 -11.57 13.89
N ARG A 142 3.81 -11.17 12.64
CA ARG A 142 4.78 -10.39 11.85
C ARG A 142 5.07 -9.02 12.44
N TYR A 143 4.07 -8.39 13.03
CA TYR A 143 4.15 -7.03 13.60
C TYR A 143 4.06 -7.02 15.11
N GLY A 144 4.31 -8.15 15.78
CA GLY A 144 4.18 -8.31 17.22
C GLY A 144 2.75 -8.62 17.68
N ASP A 145 1.84 -8.82 16.74
CA ASP A 145 0.49 -9.29 16.98
C ASP A 145 0.47 -10.74 17.48
N PRO A 146 -0.49 -11.14 18.33
CA PRO A 146 -0.63 -12.53 18.78
C PRO A 146 -0.86 -13.48 17.61
N ILE A 147 -0.31 -14.71 17.71
CA ILE A 147 -0.61 -15.76 16.75
C ILE A 147 -2.08 -16.17 16.89
N ASP A 148 -2.86 -15.88 15.88
CA ASP A 148 -4.29 -16.22 15.78
C ASP A 148 -4.69 -16.41 14.32
N PRO A 149 -4.86 -17.67 13.85
CA PRO A 149 -5.27 -17.95 12.47
C PRO A 149 -6.59 -17.28 12.06
N GLU A 150 -7.45 -16.96 13.02
CA GLU A 150 -8.76 -16.33 12.80
C GLU A 150 -8.73 -14.79 12.84
N ALA A 151 -7.61 -14.17 13.15
CA ALA A 151 -7.52 -12.72 13.37
C ALA A 151 -8.04 -11.90 12.19
N CYS A 152 -7.63 -12.21 10.95
CA CYS A 152 -8.11 -11.48 9.78
C CYS A 152 -9.63 -11.61 9.60
N PHE A 153 -10.20 -12.81 9.83
CA PHE A 153 -11.65 -13.05 9.72
C PHE A 153 -12.45 -12.37 10.83
N LYS A 154 -11.87 -12.24 12.03
CA LYS A 154 -12.44 -11.41 13.10
C LYS A 154 -12.48 -9.95 12.69
N CYS A 155 -11.38 -9.43 12.12
CA CYS A 155 -11.31 -8.07 11.62
C CYS A 155 -12.33 -7.81 10.50
N PHE A 156 -12.51 -8.72 9.54
CA PHE A 156 -13.53 -8.61 8.48
C PHE A 156 -14.93 -8.43 9.06
N LYS A 157 -15.26 -9.16 10.12
CA LYS A 157 -16.55 -9.03 10.82
C LYS A 157 -16.69 -7.67 11.51
N GLN A 158 -15.63 -7.19 12.18
CA GLN A 158 -15.65 -5.88 12.84
C GLN A 158 -15.80 -4.74 11.83
N ILE A 159 -15.08 -4.75 10.73
CA ILE A 159 -15.19 -3.75 9.66
C ILE A 159 -16.66 -3.60 9.22
N GLN A 160 -17.33 -4.71 8.90
CA GLN A 160 -18.73 -4.70 8.45
C GLN A 160 -19.69 -4.14 9.52
N LYS A 161 -19.40 -4.42 10.80
CA LYS A 161 -20.18 -3.95 11.93
C LYS A 161 -20.03 -2.44 12.14
N LYS A 162 -18.80 -1.90 11.99
CA LYS A 162 -18.49 -0.49 12.19
C LYS A 162 -18.98 0.42 11.05
N LEU A 163 -19.08 -0.11 9.84
CA LEU A 163 -19.60 0.66 8.71
C LEU A 163 -21.08 1.00 8.89
N LYS A 164 -21.43 2.28 8.68
CA LYS A 164 -22.84 2.72 8.66
C LYS A 164 -23.53 2.29 7.36
N LYS A 165 -24.86 2.33 7.33
CA LYS A 165 -25.62 2.19 6.08
C LYS A 165 -25.18 3.23 5.06
N GLY A 166 -24.89 2.81 3.83
CA GLY A 166 -24.29 3.63 2.77
C GLY A 166 -22.79 3.88 2.95
N GLY A 167 -22.16 3.29 3.97
CA GLY A 167 -20.70 3.34 4.16
C GLY A 167 -19.94 2.59 3.08
N ARG A 168 -18.69 2.97 2.87
CA ARG A 168 -17.81 2.47 1.80
C ARG A 168 -16.57 1.83 2.40
N LEU A 169 -16.15 0.71 1.79
CA LEU A 169 -14.96 -0.03 2.20
C LEU A 169 -14.06 -0.26 0.99
N TYR A 170 -12.79 0.04 1.15
CA TYR A 170 -11.75 -0.17 0.15
C TYR A 170 -10.71 -1.13 0.70
N ILE A 171 -10.56 -2.28 0.07
CA ILE A 171 -9.62 -3.33 0.52
C ILE A 171 -8.67 -3.68 -0.61
N SER A 172 -7.44 -3.95 -0.25
CA SER A 172 -6.54 -4.70 -1.09
C SER A 172 -5.87 -5.83 -0.32
N VAL A 173 -5.73 -6.96 -0.97
CA VAL A 173 -5.05 -8.15 -0.44
C VAL A 173 -4.39 -8.91 -1.60
N PRO A 174 -3.36 -9.73 -1.31
CA PRO A 174 -2.84 -10.68 -2.31
C PRO A 174 -3.92 -11.67 -2.72
N VAL A 175 -4.09 -11.84 -4.04
CA VAL A 175 -5.05 -12.78 -4.62
C VAL A 175 -4.36 -13.81 -5.51
N GLY A 176 -4.91 -15.02 -5.55
CA GLY A 176 -4.39 -16.15 -6.30
C GLY A 176 -4.76 -17.47 -5.64
N MET A 177 -4.00 -18.53 -5.89
CA MET A 177 -4.16 -19.83 -5.24
C MET A 177 -4.06 -19.67 -3.71
N GLU A 178 -5.14 -20.03 -3.01
CA GLU A 178 -5.30 -19.79 -1.58
C GLU A 178 -4.28 -20.53 -0.74
N ARG A 179 -3.51 -19.80 0.09
CA ARG A 179 -2.49 -20.35 0.98
C ARG A 179 -2.01 -19.33 2.01
N VAL A 180 -1.25 -19.81 2.97
CA VAL A 180 -0.45 -18.95 3.85
C VAL A 180 1.05 -19.08 3.49
N GLU A 181 1.71 -17.96 3.32
CA GLU A 181 3.17 -17.85 3.24
C GLU A 181 3.68 -17.32 4.59
N PHE A 182 3.89 -18.26 5.51
CA PHE A 182 4.21 -17.96 6.90
C PHE A 182 5.64 -17.40 7.04
N ASN A 183 5.89 -16.31 7.80
CA ASN A 183 4.95 -15.41 8.46
C ASN A 183 4.70 -14.13 7.64
N ALA A 184 4.81 -14.21 6.32
CA ALA A 184 4.69 -13.06 5.44
C ALA A 184 3.23 -12.59 5.31
N HIS A 185 2.36 -13.40 4.78
CA HIS A 185 0.96 -13.04 4.48
C HIS A 185 0.11 -14.27 4.09
N ARG A 186 -1.19 -14.04 3.97
CA ARG A 186 -2.13 -14.95 3.29
C ARG A 186 -2.36 -14.49 1.86
N ILE A 187 -2.62 -15.44 0.99
CA ILE A 187 -3.12 -15.19 -0.36
C ILE A 187 -4.53 -15.77 -0.38
N PHE A 188 -5.47 -15.05 -0.96
CA PHE A 188 -6.88 -15.42 -0.96
C PHE A 188 -7.38 -15.68 -2.37
N TYR A 189 -8.34 -16.58 -2.54
CA TYR A 189 -9.25 -16.46 -3.67
C TYR A 189 -10.03 -15.13 -3.54
N ALA A 190 -10.22 -14.43 -4.65
CA ALA A 190 -10.98 -13.19 -4.60
C ALA A 190 -12.42 -13.43 -4.11
N ASP A 191 -13.02 -14.55 -4.47
CA ASP A 191 -14.35 -14.98 -4.01
C ASP A 191 -14.42 -15.21 -2.48
N THR A 192 -13.32 -15.67 -1.85
CA THR A 192 -13.25 -15.79 -0.38
C THR A 192 -13.42 -14.43 0.29
N ILE A 193 -12.77 -13.39 -0.24
CA ILE A 193 -12.94 -12.03 0.30
C ILE A 193 -14.39 -11.55 0.14
N VAL A 194 -15.00 -11.76 -1.02
CA VAL A 194 -16.41 -11.39 -1.25
C VAL A 194 -17.33 -12.11 -0.28
N LYS A 195 -17.13 -13.41 -0.05
CA LYS A 195 -17.92 -14.20 0.90
C LYS A 195 -17.73 -13.76 2.34
N CYS A 196 -16.53 -13.33 2.72
CA CYS A 196 -16.25 -12.81 4.06
C CYS A 196 -16.97 -11.47 4.32
N PHE A 197 -17.16 -10.64 3.30
CA PHE A 197 -17.88 -9.36 3.40
C PHE A 197 -19.35 -9.47 2.98
N ASN A 198 -20.03 -10.53 3.43
CA ASN A 198 -21.40 -10.91 3.04
C ASN A 198 -22.51 -9.92 3.46
N LEU A 199 -22.23 -8.96 4.35
CA LEU A 199 -23.14 -7.86 4.70
C LEU A 199 -22.95 -6.62 3.83
N LEU A 200 -22.01 -6.66 2.88
CA LEU A 200 -21.67 -5.57 1.98
C LEU A 200 -21.93 -5.99 0.53
N ASN A 201 -22.14 -5.00 -0.32
CA ASN A 201 -22.29 -5.22 -1.77
C ASN A 201 -20.99 -4.90 -2.46
N LEU A 202 -20.38 -5.84 -3.16
CA LEU A 202 -19.24 -5.60 -4.04
C LEU A 202 -19.68 -4.65 -5.17
N LYS A 203 -18.97 -3.53 -5.32
CA LYS A 203 -19.20 -2.53 -6.36
C LYS A 203 -18.17 -2.62 -7.48
N GLU A 204 -16.94 -2.97 -7.14
CA GLU A 204 -15.84 -3.13 -8.08
C GLU A 204 -14.86 -4.17 -7.55
N TYR A 205 -14.42 -5.07 -8.40
CA TYR A 205 -13.23 -5.88 -8.21
C TYR A 205 -12.26 -5.61 -9.35
N SER A 206 -11.07 -5.19 -8.99
CA SER A 206 -9.98 -4.88 -9.91
C SER A 206 -8.72 -5.58 -9.42
N CYS A 207 -7.70 -5.68 -10.25
CA CYS A 207 -6.45 -6.32 -9.87
C CYS A 207 -5.26 -5.56 -10.43
N VAL A 208 -4.20 -5.39 -9.64
CA VAL A 208 -2.91 -4.95 -10.18
C VAL A 208 -2.24 -6.18 -10.76
N ALA A 209 -2.21 -6.25 -12.09
CA ALA A 209 -1.65 -7.35 -12.84
C ALA A 209 -0.31 -6.98 -13.47
N GLU A 210 0.51 -7.98 -13.75
CA GLU A 210 1.81 -7.83 -14.39
C GLU A 210 1.86 -8.68 -15.66
N ASN A 211 1.40 -8.09 -16.77
CA ASN A 211 1.39 -8.70 -18.10
C ASN A 211 2.48 -8.05 -18.98
N GLY A 212 3.76 -8.14 -18.52
CA GLY A 212 4.89 -7.42 -19.13
C GLY A 212 4.99 -5.95 -18.71
N LYS A 213 3.87 -5.29 -18.41
CA LYS A 213 3.80 -3.99 -17.73
C LYS A 213 2.81 -4.10 -16.58
N ARG A 214 3.14 -3.45 -15.46
CA ARG A 214 2.25 -3.43 -14.31
C ARG A 214 1.16 -2.39 -14.53
N GLU A 215 -0.10 -2.80 -14.38
CA GLU A 215 -1.28 -1.95 -14.60
C GLU A 215 -2.47 -2.41 -13.75
N ILE A 216 -3.50 -1.57 -13.64
CA ILE A 216 -4.77 -1.98 -13.04
C ILE A 216 -5.68 -2.54 -14.13
N GLU A 217 -6.07 -3.79 -13.98
CA GLU A 217 -7.18 -4.40 -14.70
C GLU A 217 -8.47 -4.13 -13.93
N TYR A 218 -9.38 -3.38 -14.51
CA TYR A 218 -10.65 -3.01 -13.88
C TYR A 218 -11.75 -4.04 -14.20
N ASN A 219 -12.66 -4.25 -13.23
CA ASN A 219 -13.84 -5.14 -13.35
C ASN A 219 -13.46 -6.55 -13.84
N VAL A 220 -12.48 -7.12 -13.18
CA VAL A 220 -11.95 -8.45 -13.48
C VAL A 220 -12.95 -9.52 -13.05
N ASP A 221 -13.00 -10.64 -13.78
CA ASP A 221 -13.71 -11.82 -13.33
C ASP A 221 -13.15 -12.30 -11.99
N ILE A 222 -14.04 -12.62 -11.03
CA ILE A 222 -13.66 -12.95 -9.66
C ILE A 222 -12.80 -14.22 -9.56
N HIS A 223 -12.87 -15.10 -10.53
CA HIS A 223 -12.13 -16.36 -10.59
C HIS A 223 -10.91 -16.33 -11.51
N LYS A 224 -10.65 -15.21 -12.16
CA LYS A 224 -9.57 -15.10 -13.17
C LYS A 224 -8.21 -15.57 -12.69
N TYR A 225 -7.91 -15.39 -11.42
CA TYR A 225 -6.59 -15.65 -10.83
C TYR A 225 -6.56 -16.79 -9.82
N ASP A 226 -7.63 -17.61 -9.73
CA ASP A 226 -7.71 -18.70 -8.75
C ASP A 226 -6.58 -19.73 -8.89
N ASP A 227 -6.14 -20.01 -10.10
CA ASP A 227 -5.05 -20.95 -10.39
C ASP A 227 -3.66 -20.28 -10.46
N ASP A 228 -3.55 -18.97 -10.15
CA ASP A 228 -2.28 -18.26 -10.22
C ASP A 228 -1.38 -18.63 -9.03
N PRO A 229 -0.21 -19.24 -9.26
CA PRO A 229 0.72 -19.61 -8.20
C PRO A 229 1.53 -18.42 -7.65
N TYR A 230 1.50 -17.27 -8.32
CA TYR A 230 2.27 -16.09 -7.92
C TYR A 230 1.60 -15.35 -6.79
N SER A 231 2.39 -14.93 -5.78
CA SER A 231 1.93 -14.17 -4.62
C SER A 231 1.86 -12.66 -4.83
N GLY A 232 2.22 -12.20 -6.01
CA GLY A 232 2.42 -10.76 -6.29
C GLY A 232 1.19 -10.00 -6.80
N ARG A 233 0.06 -10.69 -7.06
CA ARG A 233 -1.13 -10.01 -7.57
C ARG A 233 -1.89 -9.34 -6.42
N CYS A 234 -2.18 -8.07 -6.59
CA CYS A 234 -2.92 -7.30 -5.60
C CYS A 234 -4.38 -7.15 -6.07
N GLY A 235 -5.29 -7.85 -5.41
CA GLY A 235 -6.72 -7.68 -5.59
C GLY A 235 -7.20 -6.39 -4.92
N LEU A 236 -8.04 -5.64 -5.61
CA LEU A 236 -8.59 -4.35 -5.21
C LEU A 236 -10.11 -4.46 -5.15
N PHE A 237 -10.69 -4.30 -3.96
CA PHE A 237 -12.12 -4.49 -3.72
C PHE A 237 -12.74 -3.21 -3.19
N TYR A 238 -13.78 -2.73 -3.86
CA TYR A 238 -14.64 -1.67 -3.37
C TYR A 238 -16.01 -2.22 -3.02
N PHE A 239 -16.40 -2.08 -1.75
CA PHE A 239 -17.69 -2.48 -1.22
C PHE A 239 -18.50 -1.28 -0.74
N ALA A 240 -19.83 -1.45 -0.69
CA ALA A 240 -20.76 -0.54 -0.03
C ALA A 240 -21.76 -1.32 0.84
N LYS A 241 -22.07 -0.75 2.03
CA LYS A 241 -23.08 -1.31 2.97
C LYS A 241 -24.49 -0.80 2.67
#